data_409a6bb02cc18b521bc0e81fb3f4e4ef
#
_entry.id   409a6bb02cc18b521bc0e81fb3f4e4ef
#
_cell.length_a   1.000
_cell.length_b   1.000
_cell.length_c   1.000
_cell.angle_alpha   90.00
_cell.angle_beta   90.00
_cell.angle_gamma   90.00
#
_symmetry.space_group_name_H-M   'P 1'
#
loop_
_entity.id
_entity.type
_entity.pdbx_description
1 polymer ?
#
loop_
_entity_poly.entity_id
_entity_poly.type
_entity_poly.pdbx_seq_one_letter_code
_entity_poly.pdbx_strand_id
1 'polypeptide(L)'
;MLGLMQDEPLLIWRFLEHAARHHGNVEMVSRRVEGDIHRYTYRDALVRSKKLAQALDALGLTQSDRVATLAWNGYRHFELYYGVSGSGRVVHTINPRLKPEQVAWIANDAEDRVFCFDMTFLPLV
;
A
#
# COMPACT_ATOMS: atom_id res chain seq x y z
N MET A 1 13.22 28.67 17.96
CA MET A 1 13.43 27.53 18.88
C MET A 1 12.49 26.43 18.45
N LEU A 2 13.01 25.25 18.08
CA LEU A 2 12.19 24.12 17.63
C LEU A 2 11.55 23.32 18.79
N GLY A 3 11.70 23.78 20.01
CA GLY A 3 11.24 23.06 21.20
C GLY A 3 12.04 21.78 21.46
N LEU A 4 11.41 20.81 22.14
CA LEU A 4 12.00 19.49 22.41
C LEU A 4 11.53 18.40 21.41
N MET A 5 10.86 18.80 20.33
CA MET A 5 10.42 17.87 19.30
C MET A 5 11.58 17.48 18.38
N GLN A 6 11.55 16.27 17.88
CA GLN A 6 12.50 15.82 16.87
C GLN A 6 12.29 16.61 15.57
N ASP A 7 13.38 17.05 14.96
CA ASP A 7 13.40 17.67 13.62
C ASP A 7 13.44 16.56 12.54
N GLU A 8 12.35 15.81 12.47
CA GLU A 8 12.21 14.64 11.61
C GLU A 8 10.84 14.66 10.89
N PRO A 9 10.81 14.44 9.58
CA PRO A 9 9.55 14.35 8.86
C PRO A 9 8.75 13.12 9.29
N LEU A 10 7.43 13.30 9.47
CA LEU A 10 6.49 12.23 9.83
C LEU A 10 6.14 11.39 8.60
N LEU A 11 7.06 10.54 8.18
CA LEU A 11 6.91 9.68 7.01
C LEU A 11 6.47 8.28 7.43
N ILE A 12 5.36 7.82 6.87
CA ILE A 12 4.76 6.53 7.22
C ILE A 12 5.70 5.34 7.00
N TRP A 13 6.51 5.35 5.95
CA TRP A 13 7.44 4.26 5.64
C TRP A 13 8.49 4.01 6.73
N ARG A 14 8.80 5.02 7.57
CA ARG A 14 9.74 4.89 8.70
C ARG A 14 9.25 3.88 9.74
N PHE A 15 7.94 3.73 9.90
CA PHE A 15 7.39 2.70 10.80
C PHE A 15 7.75 1.29 10.32
N LEU A 16 7.66 1.02 9.02
CA LEU A 16 8.03 -0.28 8.48
C LEU A 16 9.54 -0.51 8.54
N GLU A 17 10.38 0.52 8.29
CA GLU A 17 11.83 0.41 8.49
C GLU A 17 12.20 0.14 9.94
N HIS A 18 11.57 0.84 10.88
CA HIS A 18 11.76 0.60 12.31
C HIS A 18 11.37 -0.84 12.69
N ALA A 19 10.19 -1.28 12.26
CA ALA A 19 9.71 -2.64 12.51
C ALA A 19 10.66 -3.70 11.91
N ALA A 20 11.13 -3.50 10.68
CA ALA A 20 12.06 -4.43 10.04
C ALA A 20 13.43 -4.47 10.73
N ARG A 21 13.89 -3.34 11.29
CA ARG A 21 15.19 -3.24 11.99
C ARG A 21 15.14 -3.86 13.39
N HIS A 22 14.11 -3.53 14.17
CA HIS A 22 14.04 -3.89 15.59
C HIS A 22 13.17 -5.12 15.87
N HIS A 23 12.23 -5.42 14.97
CA HIS A 23 11.25 -6.52 15.07
C HIS A 23 11.23 -7.38 13.79
N GLY A 24 12.35 -7.42 13.06
CA GLY A 24 12.43 -7.99 11.72
C GLY A 24 12.00 -9.45 11.58
N ASN A 25 12.09 -10.24 12.65
CA ASN A 25 11.70 -11.64 12.67
C ASN A 25 10.26 -11.86 13.18
N VAL A 26 9.55 -10.79 13.59
CA VAL A 26 8.16 -10.90 14.03
C VAL A 26 7.30 -11.22 12.81
N GLU A 27 6.46 -12.22 12.95
CA GLU A 27 5.62 -12.75 11.90
C GLU A 27 4.34 -11.92 11.73
N MET A 28 4.00 -11.67 10.48
CA MET A 28 2.71 -11.10 10.04
C MET A 28 1.89 -12.20 9.38
N VAL A 29 0.65 -12.37 9.82
CA VAL A 29 -0.23 -13.44 9.35
C VAL A 29 -1.44 -12.84 8.66
N SER A 30 -1.69 -13.26 7.43
CA SER A 30 -2.85 -12.84 6.65
C SER A 30 -3.57 -14.03 6.06
N ARG A 31 -4.91 -14.05 6.17
CA ARG A 31 -5.72 -14.93 5.35
C ARG A 31 -5.84 -14.33 3.95
N ARG A 32 -5.47 -15.10 2.93
CA ARG A 32 -5.57 -14.65 1.54
C ARG A 32 -6.98 -14.85 0.97
N VAL A 33 -7.28 -14.12 -0.09
CA VAL A 33 -8.55 -14.27 -0.85
C VAL A 33 -8.66 -15.67 -1.50
N GLU A 34 -7.52 -16.33 -1.72
CA GLU A 34 -7.41 -17.71 -2.19
C GLU A 34 -7.80 -18.75 -1.11
N GLY A 35 -7.96 -18.30 0.14
CA GLY A 35 -8.46 -19.12 1.25
C GLY A 35 -7.38 -19.69 2.17
N ASP A 36 -6.11 -19.64 1.79
CA ASP A 36 -4.99 -20.10 2.59
C ASP A 36 -4.41 -19.00 3.50
N ILE A 37 -3.46 -19.37 4.32
CA ILE A 37 -2.77 -18.47 5.26
C ILE A 37 -1.40 -18.12 4.71
N HIS A 38 -1.17 -16.82 4.50
CA HIS A 38 0.15 -16.27 4.20
C HIS A 38 0.84 -15.81 5.47
N ARG A 39 2.11 -16.22 5.64
CA ARG A 39 2.96 -15.83 6.75
C ARG A 39 4.28 -15.29 6.21
N TYR A 40 4.70 -14.14 6.72
CA TYR A 40 5.98 -13.55 6.42
C TYR A 40 6.36 -12.55 7.53
N THR A 41 7.58 -12.05 7.52
CA THR A 41 8.11 -11.19 8.57
C THR A 41 8.06 -9.71 8.18
N TYR A 42 8.26 -8.80 9.16
CA TYR A 42 8.42 -7.36 8.85
C TYR A 42 9.60 -7.09 7.92
N ARG A 43 10.67 -7.90 8.00
CA ARG A 43 11.81 -7.80 7.10
C ARG A 43 11.41 -8.13 5.66
N ASP A 44 10.63 -9.19 5.48
CA ASP A 44 10.12 -9.58 4.17
C ASP A 44 9.17 -8.51 3.62
N ALA A 45 8.29 -7.97 4.46
CA ALA A 45 7.36 -6.90 4.10
C ALA A 45 8.10 -5.65 3.60
N LEU A 46 9.18 -5.24 4.26
CA LEU A 46 10.01 -4.11 3.83
C LEU A 46 10.65 -4.38 2.45
N VAL A 47 11.21 -5.55 2.25
CA VAL A 47 11.82 -5.93 0.96
C VAL A 47 10.78 -5.91 -0.15
N ARG A 48 9.59 -6.47 0.11
CA ARG A 48 8.51 -6.53 -0.88
C ARG A 48 7.94 -5.14 -1.18
N SER A 49 7.76 -4.29 -0.17
CA SER A 49 7.32 -2.90 -0.38
C SER A 49 8.33 -2.10 -1.24
N LYS A 50 9.64 -2.31 -1.05
CA LYS A 50 10.68 -1.70 -1.91
C LYS A 50 10.62 -2.23 -3.35
N LYS A 51 10.36 -3.53 -3.55
CA LYS A 51 10.16 -4.10 -4.89
C LYS A 51 8.92 -3.53 -5.58
N LEU A 52 7.83 -3.31 -4.82
CA LEU A 52 6.64 -2.66 -5.34
C LEU A 52 6.95 -1.23 -5.81
N ALA A 53 7.70 -0.45 -5.03
CA ALA A 53 8.13 0.89 -5.43
C ALA A 53 8.89 0.88 -6.77
N GLN A 54 9.83 -0.06 -6.94
CA GLN A 54 10.57 -0.25 -8.19
C GLN A 54 9.65 -0.67 -9.37
N ALA A 55 8.64 -1.49 -9.11
CA ALA A 55 7.66 -1.87 -10.13
C ALA A 55 6.82 -0.66 -10.58
N LEU A 56 6.45 0.21 -9.65
CA LEU A 56 5.74 1.46 -9.97
C LEU A 56 6.63 2.43 -10.78
N ASP A 57 7.94 2.49 -10.49
CA ASP A 57 8.90 3.24 -11.31
C ASP A 57 8.96 2.68 -12.74
N ALA A 58 9.02 1.35 -12.87
CA ALA A 58 9.05 0.68 -14.18
C ALA A 58 7.76 0.88 -14.99
N LEU A 59 6.62 1.09 -14.32
CA LEU A 59 5.35 1.47 -14.95
C LEU A 59 5.29 2.96 -15.33
N GLY A 60 6.33 3.73 -15.06
CA GLY A 60 6.42 5.15 -15.40
C GLY A 60 5.65 6.08 -14.46
N LEU A 61 5.29 5.63 -13.25
CA LEU A 61 4.66 6.51 -12.26
C LEU A 61 5.70 7.45 -11.65
N THR A 62 5.29 8.70 -11.49
CA THR A 62 6.10 9.77 -10.91
C THR A 62 5.63 10.12 -9.49
N GLN A 63 6.33 11.06 -8.86
CA GLN A 63 5.95 11.58 -7.55
C GLN A 63 4.53 12.17 -7.61
N SER A 64 3.76 11.96 -6.55
CA SER A 64 2.36 12.39 -6.40
C SER A 64 1.33 11.69 -7.30
N ASP A 65 1.76 10.79 -8.20
CA ASP A 65 0.81 9.94 -8.93
C ASP A 65 0.01 9.09 -7.95
N ARG A 66 -1.27 8.93 -8.24
CA ARG A 66 -2.21 8.20 -7.39
C ARG A 66 -2.31 6.75 -7.83
N VAL A 67 -2.30 5.87 -6.84
CA VAL A 67 -2.50 4.43 -6.99
C VAL A 67 -3.74 4.04 -6.20
N ALA A 68 -4.82 3.74 -6.92
CA ALA A 68 -6.05 3.26 -6.31
C ALA A 68 -5.90 1.84 -5.77
N THR A 69 -6.55 1.58 -4.64
CA THR A 69 -6.61 0.23 -4.06
C THR A 69 -8.06 -0.14 -3.72
N LEU A 70 -8.50 -1.29 -4.20
CA LEU A 70 -9.78 -1.91 -3.88
C LEU A 70 -9.48 -3.32 -3.33
N ALA A 71 -9.14 -3.40 -2.05
CA ALA A 71 -8.53 -4.59 -1.48
C ALA A 71 -9.01 -4.88 -0.05
N TRP A 72 -8.96 -6.15 0.32
CA TRP A 72 -9.15 -6.59 1.69
C TRP A 72 -7.92 -6.27 2.55
N ASN A 73 -8.10 -6.25 3.88
CA ASN A 73 -7.01 -6.07 4.83
C ASN A 73 -6.11 -7.32 4.87
N GLY A 74 -5.17 -7.38 3.94
CA GLY A 74 -4.21 -8.47 3.80
C GLY A 74 -2.80 -7.96 3.56
N TYR A 75 -1.85 -8.89 3.45
CA TYR A 75 -0.43 -8.56 3.26
C TYR A 75 -0.17 -7.73 1.98
N ARG A 76 -0.91 -8.00 0.88
CA ARG A 76 -0.79 -7.24 -0.38
C ARG A 76 -1.17 -5.78 -0.18
N HIS A 77 -2.29 -5.53 0.52
CA HIS A 77 -2.75 -4.17 0.82
C HIS A 77 -1.78 -3.45 1.77
N PHE A 78 -1.23 -4.18 2.75
CA PHE A 78 -0.18 -3.66 3.63
C PHE A 78 1.05 -3.21 2.82
N GLU A 79 1.52 -4.02 1.88
CA GLU A 79 2.65 -3.68 1.00
C GLU A 79 2.34 -2.45 0.14
N LEU A 80 1.10 -2.30 -0.36
CA LEU A 80 0.67 -1.12 -1.11
C LEU A 80 0.75 0.15 -0.28
N TYR A 81 0.31 0.15 0.97
CA TYR A 81 0.43 1.31 1.84
C TYR A 81 1.87 1.81 1.95
N TYR A 82 2.82 0.92 2.17
CA TYR A 82 4.22 1.29 2.38
C TYR A 82 5.01 1.46 1.07
N GLY A 83 4.73 0.66 0.06
CA GLY A 83 5.42 0.74 -1.23
C GLY A 83 5.02 1.97 -2.04
N VAL A 84 3.73 2.29 -2.07
CA VAL A 84 3.22 3.48 -2.77
C VAL A 84 3.63 4.74 -2.03
N SER A 85 3.24 4.89 -0.75
CA SER A 85 3.54 6.10 0.02
C SER A 85 5.04 6.27 0.27
N GLY A 86 5.78 5.17 0.46
CA GLY A 86 7.23 5.19 0.68
C GLY A 86 8.04 5.62 -0.55
N SER A 87 7.43 5.59 -1.73
CA SER A 87 8.05 6.04 -2.99
C SER A 87 7.58 7.44 -3.44
N GLY A 88 6.93 8.20 -2.55
CA GLY A 88 6.48 9.57 -2.83
C GLY A 88 5.19 9.65 -3.67
N ARG A 89 4.46 8.55 -3.79
CA ARG A 89 3.17 8.45 -4.47
C ARG A 89 2.02 8.46 -3.47
N VAL A 90 0.81 8.62 -3.95
CA VAL A 90 -0.40 8.65 -3.11
C VAL A 90 -1.12 7.30 -3.19
N VAL A 91 -1.26 6.62 -2.05
CA VAL A 91 -2.14 5.46 -1.95
C VAL A 91 -3.57 5.95 -1.76
N HIS A 92 -4.44 5.65 -2.74
CA HIS A 92 -5.83 6.04 -2.74
C HIS A 92 -6.70 4.80 -2.47
N THR A 93 -7.24 4.70 -1.25
CA THR A 93 -8.04 3.55 -0.86
C THR A 93 -9.51 3.76 -1.17
N ILE A 94 -10.10 2.86 -1.96
CA ILE A 94 -11.51 2.91 -2.33
C ILE A 94 -12.28 1.88 -1.50
N ASN A 95 -13.45 2.28 -1.02
CA ASN A 95 -14.29 1.42 -0.20
C ASN A 95 -14.97 0.34 -1.08
N PRO A 96 -14.73 -0.96 -0.83
CA PRO A 96 -15.29 -2.05 -1.63
C PRO A 96 -16.82 -2.25 -1.47
N ARG A 97 -17.47 -1.49 -0.60
CA ARG A 97 -18.93 -1.53 -0.43
C ARG A 97 -19.68 -0.50 -1.28
N LEU A 98 -18.95 0.25 -2.09
CA LEU A 98 -19.55 1.21 -3.03
C LEU A 98 -20.11 0.48 -4.26
N LYS A 99 -21.04 1.14 -4.95
CA LYS A 99 -21.54 0.66 -6.24
C LYS A 99 -20.48 0.84 -7.34
N PRO A 100 -20.49 0.03 -8.40
CA PRO A 100 -19.53 0.14 -9.50
C PRO A 100 -19.41 1.56 -10.07
N GLU A 101 -20.54 2.25 -10.26
CA GLU A 101 -20.56 3.60 -10.82
C GLU A 101 -19.85 4.61 -9.90
N GLN A 102 -19.95 4.42 -8.57
CA GLN A 102 -19.26 5.26 -7.60
C GLN A 102 -17.76 4.99 -7.59
N VAL A 103 -17.35 3.71 -7.68
CA VAL A 103 -15.94 3.32 -7.78
C VAL A 103 -15.31 3.92 -9.03
N ALA A 104 -15.97 3.79 -10.18
CA ALA A 104 -15.52 4.35 -11.45
C ALA A 104 -15.41 5.89 -11.38
N TRP A 105 -16.42 6.55 -10.81
CA TRP A 105 -16.40 8.00 -10.67
C TRP A 105 -15.24 8.48 -9.79
N ILE A 106 -15.06 7.86 -8.62
CA ILE A 106 -13.99 8.21 -7.66
C ILE A 106 -12.60 8.01 -8.28
N ALA A 107 -12.38 6.88 -8.98
CA ALA A 107 -11.10 6.60 -9.61
C ALA A 107 -10.78 7.59 -10.75
N ASN A 108 -11.78 7.97 -11.53
CA ASN A 108 -11.62 8.95 -12.60
C ASN A 108 -11.41 10.37 -12.05
N ASP A 109 -12.19 10.79 -11.06
CA ASP A 109 -12.07 12.11 -10.42
C ASP A 109 -10.70 12.30 -9.74
N ALA A 110 -10.20 11.23 -9.10
CA ALA A 110 -8.86 11.23 -8.52
C ALA A 110 -7.74 11.11 -9.58
N GLU A 111 -8.05 10.85 -10.84
CA GLU A 111 -7.07 10.58 -11.90
C GLU A 111 -6.07 9.47 -11.52
N ASP A 112 -6.57 8.37 -10.97
CA ASP A 112 -5.72 7.26 -10.56
C ASP A 112 -4.96 6.67 -11.75
N ARG A 113 -3.64 6.56 -11.63
CA ARG A 113 -2.77 6.07 -12.71
C ARG A 113 -2.68 4.54 -12.76
N VAL A 114 -2.84 3.91 -11.62
CA VAL A 114 -2.85 2.45 -11.46
C VAL A 114 -3.97 2.08 -10.51
N PHE A 115 -4.66 0.99 -10.82
CA PHE A 115 -5.73 0.43 -10.00
C PHE A 115 -5.34 -0.99 -9.54
N CYS A 116 -5.08 -1.14 -8.24
CA CYS A 116 -4.76 -2.43 -7.61
C CYS A 116 -5.99 -2.98 -6.91
N PHE A 117 -6.40 -4.20 -7.24
CA PHE A 117 -7.57 -4.80 -6.61
C PHE A 117 -7.39 -6.29 -6.32
N ASP A 118 -8.06 -6.78 -5.29
CA ASP A 118 -8.20 -8.22 -5.06
C ASP A 118 -9.20 -8.81 -6.05
N MET A 119 -8.90 -10.00 -6.58
CA MET A 119 -9.71 -10.65 -7.63
C MET A 119 -11.18 -10.87 -7.23
N THR A 120 -11.49 -10.86 -5.95
CA THR A 120 -12.88 -10.91 -5.44
C THR A 120 -13.71 -9.67 -5.83
N PHE A 121 -13.04 -8.57 -6.20
CA PHE A 121 -13.69 -7.32 -6.61
C PHE A 121 -13.71 -7.12 -8.13
N LEU A 122 -13.26 -8.09 -8.91
CA LEU A 122 -13.28 -8.00 -10.38
C LEU A 122 -14.64 -7.56 -10.96
N PRO A 123 -15.81 -7.97 -10.40
CA PRO A 123 -17.11 -7.50 -10.90
C PRO A 123 -17.39 -6.01 -10.64
N LEU A 124 -16.59 -5.32 -9.82
CA LEU A 124 -16.73 -3.89 -9.50
C LEU A 124 -15.81 -3.00 -10.34
N VAL A 125 -14.86 -3.58 -11.07
CA VAL A 125 -13.83 -2.90 -11.87
C VAL A 125 -14.09 -3.11 -13.34
#